data_e857f9e8d5ccdd12085040dccf6db9ca
#
_entry.id   e857f9e8d5ccdd12085040dccf6db9ca
#
_cell.length_a   1.000
_cell.length_b   1.000
_cell.length_c   1.000
_cell.angle_alpha   90.00
_cell.angle_beta   90.00
_cell.angle_gamma   90.00
#
_symmetry.space_group_name_H-M   'P 1'
#
loop_
_entity.id
_entity.type
_entity.pdbx_description
1 polymer ?
#
loop_
_entity_poly.entity_id
_entity_poly.type
_entity_poly.pdbx_seq_one_letter_code
_entity_poly.pdbx_strand_id
1 'polypeptide(L)'
;MTDSTDHRFDLVKKFLDILLEDTSSLESIKRGLYDISSDLNLGRVIGEIPQSSNDNELRLLAENRVLFISDFGFDAKGSFDVKFSTNSGAPGTMNVAPVPSHQFTDAEKETITAIIRIADIQISRFFAINEVIESSMRQKLTGLPNSDGYFRKVREKFSNSSIYNYDSYYFDLKGFGLVNKRYGQKEANKIMFDYARKLNSFFNRDEVLGHLGGDNFVALVTAGERSKEFQNMLLQGVDVEGENSDGEKGLIRITAVVGYTHIMPPITINRIVSDPAMALANAKRNKKAIVELTEDISYQAMRAKVIEQSFEKALNNGEFVVYYQPKVNSVTGEIIGAEALTRWFENGQMIPPMAFVPVLENSGKINKLDLHMLKQVCSDIHNWITIGNKPVPVSVNFSRKDLNDPRLPDKIMEVIESNNLPKELIIIEVTETASEEEKDFMVNFLGKLKNYGIETSIDDFGTGYSSLSVLREYPINEIKIDRSFINKKLNDSDEVIIQSVIDMAKKLDIDVITEGVEDIVQKDFLHNVGCDRLQGFLYDKPLPKDLFEKRLLKGKYEID
;
A
#
# COMPACT_ATOMS: atom_id res chain seq x y z
N MET A 1 -61.31 -37.95 -19.99
CA MET A 1 -60.73 -37.47 -18.72
C MET A 1 -59.20 -37.52 -18.72
N THR A 2 -58.51 -38.24 -19.54
CA THR A 2 -57.03 -38.31 -19.64
C THR A 2 -56.43 -37.13 -20.37
N ASP A 3 -57.10 -36.52 -21.33
CA ASP A 3 -56.58 -35.44 -22.20
C ASP A 3 -56.41 -34.09 -21.47
N SER A 4 -57.22 -33.76 -20.46
CA SER A 4 -57.15 -32.50 -19.74
C SER A 4 -56.07 -32.45 -18.64
N THR A 5 -55.61 -33.65 -18.19
CA THR A 5 -54.56 -33.72 -17.15
C THR A 5 -53.17 -33.61 -17.76
N ASP A 6 -52.97 -34.16 -18.95
CA ASP A 6 -51.70 -34.04 -19.70
C ASP A 6 -51.45 -32.57 -20.13
N HIS A 7 -52.49 -31.88 -20.63
CA HIS A 7 -52.37 -30.48 -21.04
C HIS A 7 -51.97 -29.55 -19.89
N ARG A 8 -52.49 -29.77 -18.67
CA ARG A 8 -52.11 -28.97 -17.47
C ARG A 8 -50.67 -29.20 -17.03
N PHE A 9 -50.22 -30.44 -17.11
CA PHE A 9 -48.84 -30.80 -16.82
C PHE A 9 -47.89 -30.12 -17.81
N ASP A 10 -48.25 -30.08 -19.09
CA ASP A 10 -47.48 -29.43 -20.14
C ASP A 10 -47.36 -27.90 -19.92
N LEU A 11 -48.41 -27.22 -19.44
CA LEU A 11 -48.34 -25.80 -19.11
C LEU A 11 -47.43 -25.48 -17.92
N VAL A 12 -47.52 -26.29 -16.86
CA VAL A 12 -46.59 -26.15 -15.71
C VAL A 12 -45.14 -26.42 -16.13
N LYS A 13 -44.92 -27.42 -16.97
CA LYS A 13 -43.62 -27.76 -17.53
C LYS A 13 -43.07 -26.63 -18.40
N LYS A 14 -43.88 -26.09 -19.31
CA LYS A 14 -43.52 -24.95 -20.17
C LYS A 14 -43.10 -23.74 -19.35
N PHE A 15 -43.82 -23.43 -18.27
CA PHE A 15 -43.46 -22.34 -17.35
C PHE A 15 -42.15 -22.61 -16.64
N LEU A 16 -41.93 -23.84 -16.15
CA LEU A 16 -40.68 -24.26 -15.52
C LEU A 16 -39.48 -24.17 -16.47
N ASP A 17 -39.62 -24.61 -17.71
CA ASP A 17 -38.55 -24.56 -18.71
C ASP A 17 -38.09 -23.11 -18.95
N ILE A 18 -39.03 -22.16 -19.05
CA ILE A 18 -38.75 -20.73 -19.20
C ILE A 18 -38.00 -20.18 -17.96
N LEU A 19 -38.41 -20.59 -16.74
CA LEU A 19 -37.73 -20.18 -15.51
C LEU A 19 -36.31 -20.77 -15.37
N LEU A 20 -36.07 -21.94 -15.95
CA LEU A 20 -34.75 -22.58 -15.92
C LEU A 20 -33.76 -21.96 -16.92
N GLU A 21 -34.22 -21.32 -17.97
CA GLU A 21 -33.37 -20.57 -18.92
C GLU A 21 -32.72 -19.33 -18.29
N ASP A 22 -33.47 -18.64 -17.43
CA ASP A 22 -32.95 -17.46 -16.69
C ASP A 22 -33.48 -17.46 -15.25
N THR A 23 -32.65 -17.99 -14.36
CA THR A 23 -32.95 -18.06 -12.92
C THR A 23 -32.57 -16.79 -12.15
N SER A 24 -32.05 -15.78 -12.85
CA SER A 24 -31.41 -14.61 -12.25
C SER A 24 -32.28 -13.34 -12.26
N SER A 25 -33.45 -13.36 -12.92
CA SER A 25 -34.26 -12.16 -13.07
C SER A 25 -35.74 -12.38 -12.84
N LEU A 26 -36.46 -11.32 -12.39
CA LEU A 26 -37.91 -11.29 -12.33
C LEU A 26 -38.57 -11.27 -13.75
N GLU A 27 -37.81 -10.88 -14.76
CA GLU A 27 -38.29 -10.82 -16.16
C GLU A 27 -38.58 -12.23 -16.70
N SER A 28 -37.89 -13.27 -16.25
CA SER A 28 -38.22 -14.66 -16.62
C SER A 28 -39.62 -15.07 -16.16
N ILE A 29 -40.04 -14.62 -14.98
CA ILE A 29 -41.38 -14.87 -14.44
C ILE A 29 -42.42 -14.15 -15.30
N LYS A 30 -42.19 -12.87 -15.63
CA LYS A 30 -43.09 -12.09 -16.48
C LYS A 30 -43.24 -12.71 -17.88
N ARG A 31 -42.11 -13.13 -18.49
CA ARG A 31 -42.10 -13.82 -19.78
C ARG A 31 -42.85 -15.15 -19.69
N GLY A 32 -42.60 -15.95 -18.65
CA GLY A 32 -43.30 -17.22 -18.45
C GLY A 32 -44.82 -17.05 -18.31
N LEU A 33 -45.26 -16.07 -17.52
CA LEU A 33 -46.71 -15.74 -17.39
C LEU A 33 -47.31 -15.28 -18.72
N TYR A 34 -46.56 -14.47 -19.48
CA TYR A 34 -47.01 -14.03 -20.82
C TYR A 34 -47.20 -15.21 -21.78
N ASP A 35 -46.23 -16.14 -21.83
CA ASP A 35 -46.23 -17.26 -22.78
C ASP A 35 -47.32 -18.32 -22.51
N ILE A 36 -47.83 -18.40 -21.27
CA ILE A 36 -48.92 -19.32 -20.90
C ILE A 36 -50.27 -18.61 -20.71
N SER A 37 -50.31 -17.28 -20.87
CA SER A 37 -51.49 -16.48 -20.54
C SER A 37 -52.71 -16.81 -21.40
N SER A 38 -52.49 -17.03 -22.69
CA SER A 38 -53.58 -17.38 -23.62
C SER A 38 -54.19 -18.75 -23.34
N ASP A 39 -53.35 -19.71 -22.97
CA ASP A 39 -53.76 -21.10 -22.70
C ASP A 39 -54.53 -21.22 -21.37
N LEU A 40 -54.33 -20.28 -20.43
CA LEU A 40 -54.99 -20.21 -19.14
C LEU A 40 -56.02 -19.07 -19.02
N ASN A 41 -56.29 -18.36 -20.08
CA ASN A 41 -57.19 -17.20 -20.10
C ASN A 41 -56.82 -16.15 -19.01
N LEU A 42 -55.49 -15.96 -18.76
CA LEU A 42 -55.02 -14.99 -17.78
C LEU A 42 -55.23 -13.57 -18.31
N GLY A 43 -55.89 -12.73 -17.51
CA GLY A 43 -56.05 -11.32 -17.77
C GLY A 43 -55.07 -10.45 -16.98
N ARG A 44 -54.78 -10.83 -15.73
CA ARG A 44 -53.90 -10.05 -14.84
C ARG A 44 -53.33 -10.91 -13.71
N VAL A 45 -52.07 -10.67 -13.37
CA VAL A 45 -51.43 -11.17 -12.14
C VAL A 45 -50.75 -9.99 -11.43
N ILE A 46 -51.20 -9.67 -10.25
CA ILE A 46 -50.66 -8.55 -9.42
C ILE A 46 -50.32 -9.05 -8.01
N GLY A 47 -49.14 -8.69 -7.50
CA GLY A 47 -48.78 -8.86 -6.11
C GLY A 47 -49.43 -7.77 -5.23
N GLU A 48 -50.21 -8.16 -4.24
CA GLU A 48 -50.79 -7.29 -3.23
C GLU A 48 -50.00 -7.42 -1.91
N ILE A 49 -49.48 -6.29 -1.42
CA ILE A 49 -48.57 -6.23 -0.29
C ILE A 49 -49.16 -5.31 0.78
N PRO A 50 -49.09 -5.69 2.07
CA PRO A 50 -49.50 -4.81 3.16
C PRO A 50 -48.63 -3.53 3.18
N GLN A 51 -49.25 -2.36 3.25
CA GLN A 51 -48.58 -1.04 3.21
C GLN A 51 -47.60 -0.78 4.39
N SER A 52 -47.54 -1.63 5.38
CA SER A 52 -46.73 -1.47 6.60
C SER A 52 -45.54 -2.42 6.73
N SER A 53 -45.16 -3.12 5.67
CA SER A 53 -44.07 -4.11 5.73
C SER A 53 -42.69 -3.45 5.63
N ASN A 54 -41.82 -3.72 6.61
CA ASN A 54 -40.38 -3.42 6.56
C ASN A 54 -39.59 -4.51 5.83
N ASP A 55 -40.25 -5.48 5.23
CA ASP A 55 -39.64 -6.59 4.52
C ASP A 55 -39.13 -6.16 3.14
N ASN A 56 -37.83 -6.38 2.88
CA ASN A 56 -37.19 -5.98 1.62
C ASN A 56 -37.74 -6.75 0.41
N GLU A 57 -38.14 -8.03 0.58
CA GLU A 57 -38.69 -8.87 -0.45
C GLU A 57 -40.08 -8.32 -0.86
N LEU A 58 -40.93 -8.01 0.12
CA LEU A 58 -42.24 -7.38 -0.14
C LEU A 58 -42.09 -5.98 -0.74
N ARG A 59 -41.08 -5.20 -0.35
CA ARG A 59 -40.86 -3.87 -0.89
C ARG A 59 -40.52 -3.88 -2.38
N LEU A 60 -39.71 -4.83 -2.84
CA LEU A 60 -39.34 -4.95 -4.26
C LEU A 60 -40.49 -5.55 -5.08
N LEU A 61 -41.26 -6.46 -4.48
CA LEU A 61 -42.53 -6.90 -5.07
C LEU A 61 -43.52 -5.72 -5.17
N ALA A 62 -43.52 -4.77 -4.21
CA ALA A 62 -44.33 -3.56 -4.30
C ALA A 62 -43.94 -2.65 -5.47
N GLU A 63 -42.63 -2.54 -5.73
CA GLU A 63 -42.10 -1.79 -6.88
C GLU A 63 -42.39 -2.50 -8.22
N ASN A 64 -42.47 -3.83 -8.25
CA ASN A 64 -42.77 -4.69 -9.38
C ASN A 64 -44.11 -5.44 -9.23
N ARG A 65 -45.09 -4.84 -8.56
CA ARG A 65 -46.36 -5.51 -8.22
C ARG A 65 -47.15 -6.07 -9.38
N VAL A 66 -46.96 -5.52 -10.57
CA VAL A 66 -47.59 -6.02 -11.80
C VAL A 66 -46.68 -7.04 -12.45
N LEU A 67 -47.00 -8.32 -12.32
CA LEU A 67 -46.25 -9.40 -12.96
C LEU A 67 -46.75 -9.65 -14.40
N PHE A 68 -48.02 -9.47 -14.63
CA PHE A 68 -48.65 -9.68 -15.95
C PHE A 68 -49.94 -8.87 -16.09
N ILE A 69 -50.16 -8.25 -17.23
CA ILE A 69 -51.44 -7.72 -17.70
C ILE A 69 -51.59 -8.11 -19.18
N SER A 70 -52.72 -8.71 -19.51
CA SER A 70 -53.08 -9.08 -20.89
C SER A 70 -53.44 -7.86 -21.73
N ASP A 71 -53.06 -7.86 -23.00
CA ASP A 71 -53.51 -6.86 -24.00
C ASP A 71 -55.02 -6.86 -24.20
N PHE A 72 -55.70 -7.96 -23.88
CA PHE A 72 -57.16 -8.10 -23.97
C PHE A 72 -57.89 -7.58 -22.72
N GLY A 73 -57.18 -7.07 -21.72
CA GLY A 73 -57.75 -6.62 -20.46
C GLY A 73 -58.04 -7.76 -19.48
N PHE A 74 -58.76 -7.44 -18.39
CA PHE A 74 -59.10 -8.41 -17.34
C PHE A 74 -60.48 -8.15 -16.72
N ASP A 75 -61.11 -9.21 -16.15
CA ASP A 75 -62.31 -9.11 -15.34
C ASP A 75 -62.00 -9.24 -13.85
N ALA A 76 -62.11 -8.13 -13.14
CA ALA A 76 -61.82 -8.10 -11.69
C ALA A 76 -62.84 -8.89 -10.85
N LYS A 77 -64.08 -9.13 -11.36
CA LYS A 77 -65.11 -9.88 -10.63
C LYS A 77 -64.84 -11.39 -10.60
N GLY A 78 -64.09 -11.89 -11.61
CA GLY A 78 -63.69 -13.30 -11.67
C GLY A 78 -62.36 -13.60 -11.00
N SER A 79 -61.72 -12.62 -10.32
CA SER A 79 -60.41 -12.78 -9.68
C SER A 79 -60.46 -13.69 -8.46
N PHE A 80 -59.31 -14.30 -8.18
CA PHE A 80 -59.06 -15.04 -6.96
C PHE A 80 -57.64 -14.77 -6.40
N ASP A 81 -57.45 -15.05 -5.13
CA ASP A 81 -56.20 -14.76 -4.43
C ASP A 81 -55.39 -16.04 -4.16
N VAL A 82 -54.12 -15.98 -4.50
CA VAL A 82 -53.13 -16.99 -4.12
C VAL A 82 -52.25 -16.41 -3.00
N LYS A 83 -52.35 -17.02 -1.84
CA LYS A 83 -51.53 -16.63 -0.66
C LYS A 83 -50.14 -17.23 -0.74
N PHE A 84 -49.15 -16.44 -0.37
CA PHE A 84 -47.77 -16.86 -0.23
C PHE A 84 -47.13 -16.26 1.04
N SER A 85 -45.89 -16.66 1.35
CA SER A 85 -45.12 -16.10 2.43
C SER A 85 -43.68 -15.88 1.98
N THR A 86 -43.12 -14.72 2.28
CA THR A 86 -41.72 -14.41 2.01
C THR A 86 -40.76 -15.31 2.81
N ASN A 87 -39.47 -15.29 2.51
CA ASN A 87 -38.45 -15.98 3.28
C ASN A 87 -38.40 -15.55 4.74
N SER A 88 -38.76 -14.31 5.05
CA SER A 88 -38.90 -13.79 6.43
C SER A 88 -40.19 -14.23 7.13
N GLY A 89 -41.11 -14.92 6.43
CA GLY A 89 -42.41 -15.33 6.93
C GLY A 89 -43.51 -14.26 6.82
N ALA A 90 -43.25 -13.13 6.17
CA ALA A 90 -44.25 -12.11 5.97
C ALA A 90 -45.31 -12.55 4.93
N PRO A 91 -46.62 -12.37 5.22
CA PRO A 91 -47.69 -12.81 4.32
C PRO A 91 -47.82 -11.87 3.13
N GLY A 92 -47.98 -12.44 1.94
CA GLY A 92 -48.30 -11.75 0.70
C GLY A 92 -49.47 -12.42 -0.04
N THR A 93 -50.02 -11.73 -1.01
CA THR A 93 -51.14 -12.23 -1.84
C THR A 93 -50.87 -11.87 -3.30
N MET A 94 -51.07 -12.82 -4.20
CA MET A 94 -51.12 -12.56 -5.63
C MET A 94 -52.56 -12.65 -6.10
N ASN A 95 -53.09 -11.54 -6.58
CA ASN A 95 -54.43 -11.48 -7.17
C ASN A 95 -54.35 -11.84 -8.65
N VAL A 96 -55.11 -12.83 -9.05
CA VAL A 96 -55.20 -13.35 -10.45
C VAL A 96 -56.56 -13.12 -10.99
N ALA A 97 -56.67 -12.43 -12.13
CA ALA A 97 -57.93 -12.16 -12.81
C ALA A 97 -57.95 -12.78 -14.22
N PRO A 98 -59.11 -13.28 -14.70
CA PRO A 98 -59.25 -13.79 -16.05
C PRO A 98 -59.35 -12.66 -17.07
N VAL A 99 -59.24 -13.02 -18.36
CA VAL A 99 -59.66 -12.13 -19.45
C VAL A 99 -61.17 -11.81 -19.38
N PRO A 100 -61.61 -10.71 -19.98
CA PRO A 100 -63.04 -10.37 -19.99
C PRO A 100 -63.91 -11.53 -20.52
N SER A 101 -65.07 -11.75 -19.87
CA SER A 101 -66.06 -12.79 -20.21
C SER A 101 -65.64 -14.25 -19.95
N HIS A 102 -64.47 -14.49 -19.33
CA HIS A 102 -64.05 -15.81 -18.87
C HIS A 102 -64.22 -15.94 -17.33
N GLN A 103 -64.65 -17.14 -16.93
CA GLN A 103 -64.67 -17.52 -15.50
C GLN A 103 -63.75 -18.73 -15.28
N PHE A 104 -62.75 -18.61 -14.40
CA PHE A 104 -61.88 -19.74 -14.13
C PHE A 104 -62.62 -20.96 -13.60
N THR A 105 -62.41 -22.07 -14.24
CA THR A 105 -62.80 -23.40 -13.73
C THR A 105 -61.93 -23.75 -12.52
N ASP A 106 -62.35 -24.69 -11.69
CA ASP A 106 -61.58 -25.16 -10.55
C ASP A 106 -60.25 -25.78 -11.01
N ALA A 107 -60.23 -26.42 -12.14
CA ALA A 107 -59.06 -27.00 -12.76
C ALA A 107 -58.02 -25.94 -13.22
N GLU A 108 -58.49 -24.82 -13.79
CA GLU A 108 -57.62 -23.69 -14.15
C GLU A 108 -57.07 -23.01 -12.88
N LYS A 109 -57.89 -22.80 -11.85
CA LYS A 109 -57.45 -22.25 -10.57
C LYS A 109 -56.35 -23.10 -9.90
N GLU A 110 -56.50 -24.43 -9.93
CA GLU A 110 -55.46 -25.33 -9.39
C GLU A 110 -54.14 -25.19 -10.17
N THR A 111 -54.23 -25.18 -11.53
CA THR A 111 -53.05 -25.03 -12.38
C THR A 111 -52.38 -23.66 -12.18
N ILE A 112 -53.16 -22.59 -12.20
CA ILE A 112 -52.69 -21.22 -11.95
C ILE A 112 -52.04 -21.11 -10.53
N THR A 113 -52.67 -21.72 -9.52
CA THR A 113 -52.14 -21.72 -8.16
C THR A 113 -50.78 -22.43 -8.08
N ALA A 114 -50.62 -23.55 -8.81
CA ALA A 114 -49.34 -24.26 -8.90
C ALA A 114 -48.27 -23.38 -9.58
N ILE A 115 -48.58 -22.72 -10.69
CA ILE A 115 -47.68 -21.82 -11.39
C ILE A 115 -47.28 -20.63 -10.54
N ILE A 116 -48.24 -20.00 -9.85
CA ILE A 116 -47.96 -18.87 -8.93
C ILE A 116 -47.05 -19.29 -7.76
N ARG A 117 -47.25 -20.49 -7.22
CA ARG A 117 -46.35 -21.02 -6.16
C ARG A 117 -44.95 -21.28 -6.68
N ILE A 118 -44.80 -21.74 -7.92
CA ILE A 118 -43.48 -21.90 -8.55
C ILE A 118 -42.82 -20.52 -8.74
N ALA A 119 -43.59 -19.54 -9.24
CA ALA A 119 -43.11 -18.16 -9.37
C ALA A 119 -42.65 -17.58 -8.00
N ASP A 120 -43.41 -17.82 -6.93
CA ASP A 120 -43.09 -17.39 -5.57
C ASP A 120 -41.77 -18.00 -5.09
N ILE A 121 -41.57 -19.31 -5.30
CA ILE A 121 -40.30 -19.97 -4.97
C ILE A 121 -39.11 -19.33 -5.70
N GLN A 122 -39.29 -19.01 -6.99
CA GLN A 122 -38.23 -18.32 -7.76
C GLN A 122 -37.99 -16.89 -7.31
N ILE A 123 -39.02 -16.14 -6.96
CA ILE A 123 -38.94 -14.83 -6.39
C ILE A 123 -38.14 -14.90 -5.09
N SER A 124 -38.50 -15.77 -4.17
CA SER A 124 -37.83 -15.97 -2.90
C SER A 124 -36.36 -16.37 -3.07
N ARG A 125 -36.08 -17.27 -4.02
CA ARG A 125 -34.68 -17.66 -4.36
C ARG A 125 -33.89 -16.47 -4.92
N PHE A 126 -34.46 -15.68 -5.81
CA PHE A 126 -33.82 -14.48 -6.36
C PHE A 126 -33.42 -13.49 -5.26
N PHE A 127 -34.32 -13.25 -4.29
CA PHE A 127 -34.04 -12.36 -3.15
C PHE A 127 -32.96 -12.92 -2.26
N ALA A 128 -33.01 -14.20 -1.91
CA ALA A 128 -32.01 -14.83 -1.06
C ALA A 128 -30.60 -14.75 -1.71
N ILE A 129 -30.52 -15.00 -3.02
CA ILE A 129 -29.26 -14.86 -3.76
C ILE A 129 -28.79 -13.42 -3.77
N ASN A 130 -29.65 -12.45 -4.05
CA ASN A 130 -29.29 -11.04 -4.05
C ASN A 130 -28.86 -10.54 -2.67
N GLU A 131 -29.52 -10.98 -1.59
CA GLU A 131 -29.13 -10.65 -0.22
C GLU A 131 -27.73 -11.19 0.11
N VAL A 132 -27.44 -12.43 -0.29
CA VAL A 132 -26.08 -13.02 -0.15
C VAL A 132 -25.06 -12.22 -0.95
N ILE A 133 -25.36 -11.86 -2.20
CA ILE A 133 -24.48 -11.04 -3.04
C ILE A 133 -24.25 -9.67 -2.39
N GLU A 134 -25.31 -8.96 -1.98
CA GLU A 134 -25.21 -7.66 -1.31
C GLU A 134 -24.41 -7.74 -0.01
N SER A 135 -24.65 -8.78 0.80
CA SER A 135 -23.90 -9.03 2.02
C SER A 135 -22.43 -9.33 1.75
N SER A 136 -22.14 -10.10 0.69
CA SER A 136 -20.75 -10.42 0.28
C SER A 136 -19.97 -9.20 -0.22
N MET A 137 -20.66 -8.16 -0.70
CA MET A 137 -20.08 -6.91 -1.18
C MET A 137 -19.84 -5.87 -0.08
N ARG A 138 -20.06 -6.23 1.18
CA ARG A 138 -19.85 -5.35 2.33
C ARG A 138 -18.72 -5.85 3.23
N GLN A 139 -18.02 -4.91 3.83
CA GLN A 139 -17.03 -5.18 4.85
C GLN A 139 -17.76 -5.50 6.17
N LYS A 140 -17.47 -6.68 6.74
CA LYS A 140 -18.23 -7.23 7.88
C LYS A 140 -18.22 -6.33 9.14
N LEU A 141 -17.11 -5.63 9.38
CA LEU A 141 -16.96 -4.78 10.56
C LEU A 141 -17.73 -3.47 10.43
N THR A 142 -17.63 -2.79 9.28
CA THR A 142 -18.14 -1.41 9.13
C THR A 142 -19.45 -1.32 8.35
N GLY A 143 -19.84 -2.40 7.65
CA GLY A 143 -21.00 -2.39 6.76
C GLY A 143 -20.83 -1.58 5.46
N LEU A 144 -19.71 -0.88 5.30
CA LEU A 144 -19.36 -0.16 4.08
C LEU A 144 -19.10 -1.13 2.90
N PRO A 145 -19.22 -0.68 1.66
CA PRO A 145 -18.76 -1.43 0.50
C PRO A 145 -17.33 -1.94 0.70
N ASN A 146 -17.10 -3.24 0.49
CA ASN A 146 -15.76 -3.79 0.36
C ASN A 146 -15.21 -3.51 -1.04
N SER A 147 -14.08 -4.11 -1.43
CA SER A 147 -13.48 -3.92 -2.75
C SER A 147 -14.49 -4.15 -3.89
N ASP A 148 -15.19 -5.28 -3.88
CA ASP A 148 -16.13 -5.65 -4.92
C ASP A 148 -17.34 -4.71 -4.96
N GLY A 149 -17.90 -4.39 -3.79
CA GLY A 149 -18.99 -3.45 -3.63
C GLY A 149 -18.63 -2.03 -4.07
N TYR A 150 -17.41 -1.58 -3.77
CA TYR A 150 -16.90 -0.29 -4.24
C TYR A 150 -16.79 -0.26 -5.77
N PHE A 151 -16.13 -1.25 -6.37
CA PHE A 151 -16.00 -1.32 -7.84
C PHE A 151 -17.33 -1.43 -8.55
N ARG A 152 -18.34 -2.14 -8.01
CA ARG A 152 -19.67 -2.19 -8.57
C ARG A 152 -20.31 -0.80 -8.66
N LYS A 153 -20.30 -0.04 -7.55
CA LYS A 153 -20.84 1.32 -7.50
C LYS A 153 -20.10 2.29 -8.42
N VAL A 154 -18.79 2.14 -8.52
CA VAL A 154 -17.96 2.95 -9.44
C VAL A 154 -18.30 2.63 -10.90
N ARG A 155 -18.53 1.35 -11.26
CA ARG A 155 -18.95 0.96 -12.63
C ARG A 155 -20.26 1.61 -13.07
N GLU A 156 -21.24 1.69 -12.18
CA GLU A 156 -22.52 2.35 -12.45
C GLU A 156 -22.31 3.81 -12.87
N LYS A 157 -21.39 4.53 -12.19
CA LYS A 157 -21.06 5.92 -12.54
C LYS A 157 -20.20 6.03 -13.80
N PHE A 158 -19.34 5.05 -14.04
CA PHE A 158 -18.50 4.99 -15.24
C PHE A 158 -19.34 4.88 -16.51
N SER A 159 -20.39 4.07 -16.48
CA SER A 159 -21.31 3.86 -17.61
C SER A 159 -22.03 5.14 -18.04
N ASN A 160 -22.24 6.07 -17.12
CA ASN A 160 -22.97 7.33 -17.36
C ASN A 160 -22.05 8.50 -17.72
N SER A 161 -20.74 8.29 -17.94
CA SER A 161 -19.72 9.33 -18.20
C SER A 161 -19.64 10.43 -17.12
N SER A 162 -20.30 10.24 -15.98
CA SER A 162 -20.28 11.20 -14.87
C SER A 162 -19.04 11.10 -14.00
N ILE A 163 -18.21 10.08 -14.21
CA ILE A 163 -17.04 9.76 -13.38
C ILE A 163 -15.98 10.88 -13.36
N TYR A 164 -15.90 11.68 -14.44
CA TYR A 164 -14.92 12.78 -14.55
C TYR A 164 -15.24 13.99 -13.66
N ASN A 165 -16.38 14.00 -12.99
CA ASN A 165 -16.74 15.03 -12.02
C ASN A 165 -16.29 14.68 -10.59
N TYR A 166 -15.50 13.63 -10.43
CA TYR A 166 -15.09 13.14 -9.11
C TYR A 166 -13.58 13.16 -8.93
N ASP A 167 -13.19 13.30 -7.66
CA ASP A 167 -11.87 12.97 -7.17
C ASP A 167 -11.90 11.60 -6.50
N SER A 168 -10.90 10.78 -6.79
CA SER A 168 -10.74 9.47 -6.18
C SER A 168 -9.70 9.52 -5.07
N TYR A 169 -10.00 8.86 -3.97
CA TYR A 169 -9.21 8.84 -2.75
C TYR A 169 -8.83 7.43 -2.34
N TYR A 170 -7.62 7.28 -1.85
CA TYR A 170 -7.17 6.14 -1.06
C TYR A 170 -6.51 6.69 0.20
N PHE A 171 -6.96 6.29 1.38
CA PHE A 171 -6.43 6.80 2.64
C PHE A 171 -6.35 5.71 3.71
N ASP A 172 -5.45 5.95 4.66
CA ASP A 172 -5.06 5.02 5.70
C ASP A 172 -5.10 5.76 7.04
N LEU A 173 -5.66 5.13 8.07
CA LEU A 173 -5.84 5.76 9.38
C LEU A 173 -4.51 5.83 10.12
N LYS A 174 -4.09 7.05 10.44
CA LYS A 174 -2.79 7.29 11.07
C LYS A 174 -2.72 6.69 12.47
N GLY A 175 -1.80 5.73 12.65
CA GLY A 175 -1.51 5.17 13.96
C GLY A 175 -2.61 4.26 14.54
N PHE A 176 -3.52 3.72 13.73
CA PHE A 176 -4.60 2.86 14.23
C PHE A 176 -4.08 1.58 14.92
N GLY A 177 -2.88 1.11 14.59
CA GLY A 177 -2.19 0.06 15.33
C GLY A 177 -1.97 0.36 16.82
N LEU A 178 -1.74 1.64 17.17
CA LEU A 178 -1.62 2.08 18.57
C LEU A 178 -2.98 2.05 19.29
N VAL A 179 -4.07 2.33 18.57
CA VAL A 179 -5.44 2.20 19.09
C VAL A 179 -5.69 0.75 19.48
N ASN A 180 -5.33 -0.21 18.62
CA ASN A 180 -5.44 -1.65 18.91
C ASN A 180 -4.64 -2.04 20.17
N LYS A 181 -3.40 -1.53 20.31
CA LYS A 181 -2.56 -1.82 21.50
C LYS A 181 -3.13 -1.23 22.78
N ARG A 182 -3.68 0.00 22.72
CA ARG A 182 -4.16 0.75 23.91
C ARG A 182 -5.56 0.32 24.37
N TYR A 183 -6.46 0.05 23.43
CA TYR A 183 -7.88 -0.20 23.71
C TYR A 183 -8.28 -1.69 23.58
N GLY A 184 -7.38 -2.52 23.06
CA GLY A 184 -7.66 -3.91 22.75
C GLY A 184 -8.54 -4.10 21.49
N GLN A 185 -8.50 -5.29 20.91
CA GLN A 185 -9.12 -5.59 19.60
C GLN A 185 -10.64 -5.33 19.58
N LYS A 186 -11.35 -5.66 20.66
CA LYS A 186 -12.83 -5.52 20.71
C LYS A 186 -13.26 -4.05 20.67
N GLU A 187 -12.63 -3.20 21.48
CA GLU A 187 -12.96 -1.77 21.50
C GLU A 187 -12.44 -1.04 20.27
N ALA A 188 -11.26 -1.41 19.76
CA ALA A 188 -10.74 -0.89 18.49
C ALA A 188 -11.69 -1.18 17.30
N ASN A 189 -12.33 -2.35 17.29
CA ASN A 189 -13.36 -2.68 16.30
C ASN A 189 -14.59 -1.76 16.41
N LYS A 190 -15.03 -1.44 17.63
CA LYS A 190 -16.13 -0.50 17.85
C LYS A 190 -15.75 0.92 17.43
N ILE A 191 -14.56 1.36 17.78
CA ILE A 191 -14.00 2.65 17.35
C ILE A 191 -13.96 2.73 15.80
N MET A 192 -13.52 1.68 15.13
CA MET A 192 -13.50 1.59 13.66
C MET A 192 -14.92 1.67 13.06
N PHE A 193 -15.88 0.96 13.65
CA PHE A 193 -17.28 1.01 13.24
C PHE A 193 -17.85 2.43 13.36
N ASP A 194 -17.65 3.07 14.51
CA ASP A 194 -18.17 4.43 14.79
C ASP A 194 -17.48 5.48 13.91
N TYR A 195 -16.16 5.33 13.66
CA TYR A 195 -15.42 6.14 12.69
C TYR A 195 -16.04 6.02 11.29
N ALA A 196 -16.20 4.80 10.81
CA ALA A 196 -16.76 4.54 9.49
C ALA A 196 -18.20 5.07 9.34
N ARG A 197 -19.02 4.96 10.39
CA ARG A 197 -20.37 5.51 10.42
C ARG A 197 -20.38 7.03 10.35
N LYS A 198 -19.53 7.71 11.13
CA LYS A 198 -19.40 9.17 11.10
C LYS A 198 -18.86 9.65 9.76
N LEU A 199 -17.86 8.97 9.20
CA LEU A 199 -17.32 9.28 7.89
C LEU A 199 -18.38 9.11 6.81
N ASN A 200 -19.17 8.03 6.86
CA ASN A 200 -20.22 7.76 5.88
C ASN A 200 -21.35 8.80 5.91
N SER A 201 -21.60 9.46 7.05
CA SER A 201 -22.59 10.52 7.13
C SER A 201 -22.24 11.78 6.33
N PHE A 202 -20.97 11.93 5.95
CA PHE A 202 -20.53 12.98 5.03
C PHE A 202 -20.99 12.72 3.58
N PHE A 203 -21.12 11.47 3.16
CA PHE A 203 -21.37 11.07 1.77
C PHE A 203 -22.84 11.23 1.38
N ASN A 204 -23.08 11.77 0.19
CA ASN A 204 -24.38 11.82 -0.44
C ASN A 204 -24.61 10.57 -1.33
N ARG A 205 -25.80 10.47 -1.98
CA ARG A 205 -26.16 9.32 -2.83
C ARG A 205 -25.28 9.15 -4.07
N ASP A 206 -24.63 10.23 -4.51
CA ASP A 206 -23.82 10.23 -5.72
C ASP A 206 -22.34 9.95 -5.44
N GLU A 207 -21.94 9.94 -4.20
CA GLU A 207 -20.60 9.65 -3.74
C GLU A 207 -20.48 8.22 -3.23
N VAL A 208 -19.25 7.69 -3.15
CA VAL A 208 -19.02 6.32 -2.72
C VAL A 208 -17.90 6.27 -1.70
N LEU A 209 -18.17 5.66 -0.55
CA LEU A 209 -17.16 5.30 0.44
C LEU A 209 -17.02 3.78 0.48
N GLY A 210 -15.80 3.26 0.52
CA GLY A 210 -15.48 1.84 0.66
C GLY A 210 -14.45 1.62 1.77
N HIS A 211 -14.51 0.45 2.41
CA HIS A 211 -13.53 -0.02 3.38
C HIS A 211 -12.91 -1.32 2.89
N LEU A 212 -11.62 -1.27 2.53
CA LEU A 212 -10.92 -2.39 1.91
C LEU A 212 -10.39 -3.41 2.93
N GLY A 213 -10.42 -3.05 4.21
CA GLY A 213 -9.94 -3.87 5.32
C GLY A 213 -8.78 -3.21 6.08
N GLY A 214 -8.58 -3.62 7.34
CA GLY A 214 -7.61 -2.98 8.21
C GLY A 214 -7.96 -1.53 8.47
N ASP A 215 -7.03 -0.64 8.18
CA ASP A 215 -7.13 0.82 8.27
C ASP A 215 -7.28 1.51 6.89
N ASN A 216 -7.52 0.73 5.82
CA ASN A 216 -7.54 1.19 4.44
C ASN A 216 -8.95 1.50 3.92
N PHE A 217 -9.15 2.72 3.46
CA PHE A 217 -10.40 3.23 2.91
C PHE A 217 -10.21 3.78 1.50
N VAL A 218 -11.28 3.75 0.70
CA VAL A 218 -11.35 4.36 -0.62
C VAL A 218 -12.61 5.22 -0.72
N ALA A 219 -12.54 6.30 -1.48
CA ALA A 219 -13.69 7.15 -1.68
C ALA A 219 -13.74 7.74 -3.09
N LEU A 220 -14.96 8.01 -3.55
CA LEU A 220 -15.26 8.77 -4.76
C LEU A 220 -16.08 9.98 -4.30
N VAL A 221 -15.53 11.17 -4.41
CA VAL A 221 -16.12 12.43 -3.89
C VAL A 221 -16.23 13.43 -5.04
N THR A 222 -17.31 14.15 -5.10
CA THR A 222 -17.51 15.20 -6.11
C THR A 222 -16.38 16.23 -6.06
N ALA A 223 -15.75 16.49 -7.19
CA ALA A 223 -14.60 17.40 -7.29
C ALA A 223 -14.97 18.86 -6.92
N GLY A 224 -13.97 19.64 -6.56
CA GLY A 224 -14.13 21.05 -6.19
C GLY A 224 -14.29 21.27 -4.67
N GLU A 225 -15.25 22.08 -4.24
CA GLU A 225 -15.44 22.44 -2.82
C GLU A 225 -15.70 21.21 -1.94
N ARG A 226 -16.51 20.28 -2.43
CA ARG A 226 -16.87 19.05 -1.73
C ARG A 226 -15.64 18.18 -1.42
N SER A 227 -14.76 18.07 -2.41
CA SER A 227 -13.48 17.36 -2.29
C SER A 227 -12.57 18.03 -1.24
N LYS A 228 -12.50 19.37 -1.20
CA LYS A 228 -11.73 20.11 -0.20
C LYS A 228 -12.30 19.95 1.22
N GLU A 229 -13.63 19.94 1.38
CA GLU A 229 -14.28 19.67 2.66
C GLU A 229 -13.88 18.27 3.16
N PHE A 230 -13.89 17.27 2.28
CA PHE A 230 -13.50 15.91 2.61
C PHE A 230 -12.03 15.81 3.01
N GLN A 231 -11.12 16.47 2.28
CA GLN A 231 -9.70 16.56 2.64
C GLN A 231 -9.51 17.16 4.03
N ASN A 232 -10.17 18.28 4.29
CA ASN A 232 -10.10 18.93 5.60
C ASN A 232 -10.60 18.02 6.73
N MET A 233 -11.72 17.31 6.51
CA MET A 233 -12.24 16.34 7.48
C MET A 233 -11.24 15.23 7.80
N LEU A 234 -10.58 14.65 6.79
CA LEU A 234 -9.59 13.60 6.98
C LEU A 234 -8.32 14.10 7.70
N LEU A 235 -7.89 15.32 7.41
CA LEU A 235 -6.68 15.93 7.99
C LEU A 235 -6.89 16.43 9.41
N GLN A 236 -8.02 17.07 9.68
CA GLN A 236 -8.38 17.55 11.02
C GLN A 236 -8.75 16.38 11.95
N GLY A 237 -9.22 15.28 11.38
CA GLY A 237 -9.61 14.07 12.06
C GLY A 237 -11.08 14.02 12.46
N VAL A 238 -11.53 12.81 12.70
CA VAL A 238 -12.88 12.48 13.18
C VAL A 238 -12.78 12.03 14.63
N ASP A 239 -13.51 12.70 15.51
CA ASP A 239 -13.56 12.36 16.92
C ASP A 239 -14.51 11.18 17.16
N VAL A 240 -14.04 10.12 17.80
CA VAL A 240 -14.79 8.90 18.14
C VAL A 240 -14.65 8.61 19.62
N GLU A 241 -15.71 8.15 20.28
CA GLU A 241 -15.66 7.70 21.66
C GLU A 241 -15.00 6.32 21.76
N GLY A 242 -14.13 6.15 22.76
CA GLY A 242 -13.53 4.87 23.09
C GLY A 242 -13.38 4.70 24.60
N GLU A 243 -13.37 3.45 25.06
CA GLU A 243 -13.19 3.08 26.47
C GLU A 243 -11.91 2.25 26.59
N ASN A 244 -10.96 2.69 27.42
CA ASN A 244 -9.70 1.96 27.63
C ASN A 244 -9.92 0.73 28.54
N SER A 245 -8.86 -0.08 28.73
CA SER A 245 -8.89 -1.27 29.59
C SER A 245 -9.26 -0.98 31.04
N ASP A 246 -9.10 0.27 31.48
CA ASP A 246 -9.38 0.70 32.87
C ASP A 246 -10.80 1.26 33.04
N GLY A 247 -11.62 1.22 31.95
CA GLY A 247 -13.00 1.70 31.93
C GLY A 247 -13.14 3.21 31.75
N GLU A 248 -12.06 3.93 31.44
CA GLU A 248 -12.12 5.36 31.19
C GLU A 248 -12.59 5.65 29.76
N LYS A 249 -13.64 6.47 29.65
CA LYS A 249 -14.17 6.93 28.37
C LYS A 249 -13.51 8.23 27.94
N GLY A 250 -13.17 8.32 26.66
CA GLY A 250 -12.56 9.51 26.09
C GLY A 250 -12.84 9.68 24.60
N LEU A 251 -12.63 10.89 24.10
CA LEU A 251 -12.67 11.18 22.68
C LEU A 251 -11.30 10.89 22.07
N ILE A 252 -11.31 10.10 21.00
CA ILE A 252 -10.12 9.72 20.22
C ILE A 252 -10.25 10.42 18.88
N ARG A 253 -9.29 11.28 18.56
CA ARG A 253 -9.21 11.93 17.25
C ARG A 253 -8.43 11.06 16.27
N ILE A 254 -9.10 10.58 15.23
CA ILE A 254 -8.52 9.73 14.18
C ILE A 254 -8.29 10.56 12.93
N THR A 255 -7.04 10.74 12.55
CA THR A 255 -6.61 11.40 11.31
C THR A 255 -6.19 10.37 10.28
N ALA A 256 -6.05 10.78 9.02
CA ALA A 256 -5.63 9.92 7.94
C ALA A 256 -4.38 10.43 7.21
N VAL A 257 -3.65 9.52 6.57
CA VAL A 257 -2.72 9.83 5.48
C VAL A 257 -3.46 9.58 4.19
N VAL A 258 -3.39 10.51 3.25
CA VAL A 258 -4.29 10.57 2.10
C VAL A 258 -3.51 10.63 0.79
N GLY A 259 -3.87 9.77 -0.15
CA GLY A 259 -3.56 9.91 -1.56
C GLY A 259 -4.82 10.18 -2.36
N TYR A 260 -4.79 11.11 -3.30
CA TYR A 260 -5.94 11.39 -4.15
C TYR A 260 -5.53 11.76 -5.58
N THR A 261 -6.49 11.69 -6.49
CA THR A 261 -6.33 12.13 -7.87
C THR A 261 -7.65 12.64 -8.43
N HIS A 262 -7.61 13.70 -9.23
CA HIS A 262 -8.73 14.08 -10.07
C HIS A 262 -8.87 13.10 -11.24
N ILE A 263 -10.09 12.63 -11.51
CA ILE A 263 -10.33 11.64 -12.56
C ILE A 263 -10.40 12.32 -13.91
N MET A 264 -9.43 12.03 -14.78
CA MET A 264 -9.35 12.56 -16.15
C MET A 264 -9.32 11.45 -17.20
N PRO A 265 -9.90 11.67 -18.39
CA PRO A 265 -9.76 10.74 -19.49
C PRO A 265 -8.33 10.75 -20.09
N PRO A 266 -7.82 9.63 -20.63
CA PRO A 266 -8.42 8.30 -20.56
C PRO A 266 -8.11 7.59 -19.23
N ILE A 267 -9.12 7.00 -18.62
CA ILE A 267 -8.95 6.25 -17.37
C ILE A 267 -9.60 4.88 -17.46
N THR A 268 -9.02 3.89 -16.84
CA THR A 268 -9.62 2.57 -16.63
C THR A 268 -10.17 2.47 -15.20
N ILE A 269 -11.15 1.60 -15.00
CA ILE A 269 -11.77 1.45 -13.69
C ILE A 269 -10.78 1.06 -12.59
N ASN A 270 -9.75 0.28 -12.91
CA ASN A 270 -8.73 -0.13 -11.95
C ASN A 270 -7.87 1.06 -11.50
N ARG A 271 -7.66 2.04 -12.37
CA ARG A 271 -6.86 3.24 -12.06
C ARG A 271 -7.56 4.15 -11.03
N ILE A 272 -8.89 4.05 -10.89
CA ILE A 272 -9.64 4.79 -9.86
C ILE A 272 -9.18 4.44 -8.44
N VAL A 273 -8.67 3.22 -8.22
CA VAL A 273 -8.11 2.80 -6.92
C VAL A 273 -6.59 2.83 -6.94
N SER A 274 -5.94 2.39 -8.03
CA SER A 274 -4.47 2.29 -8.07
C SER A 274 -3.78 3.65 -8.10
N ASP A 275 -4.36 4.66 -8.76
CA ASP A 275 -3.75 5.98 -8.87
C ASP A 275 -3.68 6.70 -7.51
N PRO A 276 -4.78 6.84 -6.73
CA PRO A 276 -4.68 7.42 -5.39
C PRO A 276 -3.87 6.54 -4.41
N ALA A 277 -3.80 5.22 -4.62
CA ALA A 277 -2.92 4.35 -3.83
C ALA A 277 -1.43 4.68 -4.06
N MET A 278 -1.02 5.00 -5.30
CA MET A 278 0.34 5.49 -5.59
C MET A 278 0.63 6.82 -4.89
N ALA A 279 -0.34 7.74 -4.89
CA ALA A 279 -0.23 9.01 -4.18
C ALA A 279 -0.12 8.79 -2.66
N LEU A 280 -0.90 7.87 -2.08
CA LEU A 280 -0.80 7.49 -0.67
C LEU A 280 0.58 6.90 -0.32
N ALA A 281 1.11 6.01 -1.16
CA ALA A 281 2.44 5.45 -0.96
C ALA A 281 3.52 6.54 -0.97
N ASN A 282 3.39 7.55 -1.86
CA ASN A 282 4.26 8.71 -1.88
C ASN A 282 4.08 9.58 -0.61
N ALA A 283 2.84 9.80 -0.15
CA ALA A 283 2.56 10.53 1.08
C ALA A 283 3.24 9.88 2.30
N LYS A 284 3.10 8.57 2.45
CA LYS A 284 3.72 7.80 3.54
C LYS A 284 5.25 7.89 3.50
N ARG A 285 5.85 7.68 2.32
CA ARG A 285 7.32 7.74 2.13
C ARG A 285 7.89 9.11 2.47
N ASN A 286 7.21 10.18 2.05
CA ASN A 286 7.68 11.56 2.25
C ASN A 286 7.12 12.20 3.54
N LYS A 287 6.50 11.42 4.45
CA LYS A 287 5.89 11.88 5.70
C LYS A 287 4.91 13.06 5.51
N LYS A 288 4.22 13.11 4.36
CA LYS A 288 3.18 14.09 4.07
C LYS A 288 1.82 13.58 4.51
N ALA A 289 0.95 14.47 4.97
CA ALA A 289 -0.40 14.07 5.38
C ALA A 289 -1.32 13.79 4.17
N ILE A 290 -1.13 14.53 3.09
CA ILE A 290 -1.91 14.37 1.84
C ILE A 290 -1.02 14.60 0.62
N VAL A 291 -1.23 13.82 -0.43
CA VAL A 291 -0.55 13.95 -1.72
C VAL A 291 -1.56 13.75 -2.86
N GLU A 292 -1.54 14.67 -3.81
CA GLU A 292 -2.19 14.50 -5.11
C GLU A 292 -1.29 13.70 -6.06
N LEU A 293 -1.86 12.80 -6.85
CA LEU A 293 -1.10 12.10 -7.88
C LEU A 293 -0.73 13.07 -8.99
N THR A 294 0.57 13.24 -9.22
CA THR A 294 1.12 13.96 -10.36
C THR A 294 1.73 12.98 -11.36
N GLU A 295 1.96 13.44 -12.60
CA GLU A 295 2.67 12.63 -13.61
C GLU A 295 4.06 12.19 -13.12
N ASP A 296 4.77 13.06 -12.40
CA ASP A 296 6.08 12.76 -11.82
C ASP A 296 6.00 11.61 -10.79
N ILE A 297 5.03 11.67 -9.87
CA ILE A 297 4.81 10.60 -8.88
C ILE A 297 4.45 9.27 -9.57
N SER A 298 3.60 9.33 -10.60
CA SER A 298 3.22 8.16 -11.38
C SER A 298 4.43 7.56 -12.10
N TYR A 299 5.26 8.39 -12.72
CA TYR A 299 6.50 7.98 -13.37
C TYR A 299 7.49 7.34 -12.38
N GLN A 300 7.70 7.97 -11.21
CA GLN A 300 8.57 7.43 -10.16
C GLN A 300 8.07 6.08 -9.64
N ALA A 301 6.76 5.93 -9.41
CA ALA A 301 6.17 4.67 -8.96
C ALA A 301 6.33 3.55 -10.01
N MET A 302 6.11 3.87 -11.30
CA MET A 302 6.34 2.93 -12.39
C MET A 302 7.81 2.51 -12.47
N ARG A 303 8.73 3.48 -12.39
CA ARG A 303 10.17 3.22 -12.42
C ARG A 303 10.61 2.36 -11.23
N ALA A 304 10.09 2.63 -10.02
CA ALA A 304 10.37 1.81 -8.85
C ALA A 304 9.95 0.35 -9.05
N LYS A 305 8.78 0.11 -9.65
CA LYS A 305 8.31 -1.25 -9.96
C LYS A 305 9.21 -1.96 -10.97
N VAL A 306 9.69 -1.25 -12.01
CA VAL A 306 10.64 -1.80 -12.98
C VAL A 306 11.95 -2.18 -12.29
N ILE A 307 12.51 -1.29 -11.46
CA ILE A 307 13.70 -1.53 -10.66
C ILE A 307 13.55 -2.79 -9.80
N GLU A 308 12.45 -2.89 -9.06
CA GLU A 308 12.19 -4.04 -8.19
C GLU A 308 12.08 -5.36 -8.95
N GLN A 309 11.50 -5.35 -10.14
CA GLN A 309 11.35 -6.53 -11.01
C GLN A 309 12.65 -6.94 -11.69
N SER A 310 13.48 -5.97 -12.09
CA SER A 310 14.75 -6.24 -12.79
C SER A 310 15.90 -6.59 -11.85
N PHE A 311 15.81 -6.28 -10.56
CA PHE A 311 16.88 -6.38 -9.58
C PHE A 311 17.59 -7.74 -9.55
N GLU A 312 16.86 -8.84 -9.41
CA GLU A 312 17.46 -10.19 -9.31
C GLU A 312 18.22 -10.57 -10.60
N LYS A 313 17.69 -10.17 -11.75
CA LYS A 313 18.35 -10.40 -13.04
C LYS A 313 19.61 -9.54 -13.14
N ALA A 314 19.52 -8.27 -12.79
CA ALA A 314 20.65 -7.34 -12.81
C ALA A 314 21.78 -7.79 -11.89
N LEU A 315 21.44 -8.28 -10.67
CA LEU A 315 22.42 -8.81 -9.74
C LEU A 315 23.17 -10.02 -10.32
N ASN A 316 22.43 -10.96 -10.91
CA ASN A 316 23.02 -12.16 -11.52
C ASN A 316 23.82 -11.86 -12.80
N ASN A 317 23.48 -10.81 -13.53
CA ASN A 317 24.20 -10.38 -14.74
C ASN A 317 25.47 -9.57 -14.43
N GLY A 318 25.77 -9.24 -13.16
CA GLY A 318 26.90 -8.41 -12.78
C GLY A 318 26.75 -6.94 -13.20
N GLU A 319 25.51 -6.44 -13.27
CA GLU A 319 25.21 -5.04 -13.61
C GLU A 319 25.50 -4.08 -12.45
N PHE A 320 25.62 -4.62 -11.22
CA PHE A 320 26.06 -3.89 -10.03
C PHE A 320 27.58 -4.03 -9.86
N VAL A 321 28.25 -2.88 -9.84
CA VAL A 321 29.72 -2.81 -9.72
C VAL A 321 30.13 -1.87 -8.61
N VAL A 322 31.33 -2.10 -8.05
CA VAL A 322 31.92 -1.25 -7.02
C VAL A 322 32.75 -0.14 -7.68
N TYR A 323 32.50 1.09 -7.24
CA TYR A 323 33.39 2.22 -7.43
C TYR A 323 34.04 2.54 -6.09
N TYR A 324 35.30 2.96 -6.09
CA TYR A 324 36.07 3.26 -4.89
C TYR A 324 36.36 4.75 -4.82
N GLN A 325 36.01 5.38 -3.68
CA GLN A 325 36.41 6.76 -3.42
C GLN A 325 37.52 6.79 -2.37
N PRO A 326 38.71 7.37 -2.69
CA PRO A 326 39.84 7.39 -1.79
C PRO A 326 39.57 8.17 -0.51
N LYS A 327 39.97 7.62 0.64
CA LYS A 327 40.15 8.31 1.92
C LYS A 327 41.63 8.67 2.02
N VAL A 328 41.95 9.95 2.25
CA VAL A 328 43.33 10.48 2.15
C VAL A 328 43.72 11.17 3.45
N ASN A 329 44.97 10.93 3.90
CA ASN A 329 45.57 11.73 4.93
C ASN A 329 45.99 13.10 4.37
N SER A 330 45.41 14.18 4.89
CA SER A 330 45.58 15.54 4.37
C SER A 330 47.00 16.09 4.55
N VAL A 331 47.81 15.52 5.48
CA VAL A 331 49.16 15.95 5.77
C VAL A 331 50.19 15.27 4.86
N THR A 332 50.04 13.93 4.67
CA THR A 332 51.02 13.13 3.92
C THR A 332 50.62 12.91 2.47
N GLY A 333 49.34 13.14 2.12
CA GLY A 333 48.75 12.80 0.82
C GLY A 333 48.54 11.30 0.62
N GLU A 334 48.87 10.47 1.60
CA GLU A 334 48.72 9.01 1.47
C GLU A 334 47.28 8.56 1.42
N ILE A 335 47.01 7.56 0.59
CA ILE A 335 45.71 6.87 0.57
C ILE A 335 45.67 5.94 1.78
N ILE A 336 44.81 6.25 2.74
CA ILE A 336 44.65 5.53 4.01
C ILE A 336 43.48 4.57 4.03
N GLY A 337 42.60 4.64 3.04
CA GLY A 337 41.41 3.81 2.92
C GLY A 337 40.63 4.14 1.64
N ALA A 338 39.48 3.52 1.49
CA ALA A 338 38.50 3.86 0.45
C ALA A 338 37.06 3.57 0.92
N GLU A 339 36.11 4.23 0.32
CA GLU A 339 34.70 3.87 0.41
C GLU A 339 34.24 3.14 -0.84
N ALA A 340 33.58 2.00 -0.67
CA ALA A 340 32.97 1.22 -1.72
C ALA A 340 31.55 1.74 -2.02
N LEU A 341 31.38 2.28 -3.21
CA LEU A 341 30.15 2.91 -3.65
C LEU A 341 29.49 2.11 -4.77
N THR A 342 28.30 1.62 -4.56
CA THR A 342 27.55 0.85 -5.56
C THR A 342 27.19 1.70 -6.79
N ARG A 343 27.39 1.14 -7.98
CA ARG A 343 26.92 1.68 -9.27
C ARG A 343 26.16 0.60 -10.02
N TRP A 344 25.02 0.94 -10.57
CA TRP A 344 24.23 0.03 -11.41
C TRP A 344 24.28 0.48 -12.87
N PHE A 345 24.70 -0.41 -13.77
CA PHE A 345 24.76 -0.15 -15.21
C PHE A 345 23.77 -1.08 -15.93
N GLU A 346 22.66 -0.53 -16.39
CA GLU A 346 21.69 -1.23 -17.23
C GLU A 346 21.93 -0.84 -18.69
N ASN A 347 22.25 -1.81 -19.54
CA ASN A 347 22.56 -1.59 -20.97
C ASN A 347 23.62 -0.47 -21.20
N GLY A 348 24.62 -0.38 -20.34
CA GLY A 348 25.68 0.62 -20.40
C GLY A 348 25.29 2.01 -19.89
N GLN A 349 24.07 2.22 -19.42
CA GLN A 349 23.63 3.46 -18.80
C GLN A 349 23.65 3.32 -17.27
N MET A 350 24.20 4.33 -16.59
CA MET A 350 24.26 4.34 -15.12
C MET A 350 22.90 4.75 -14.54
N ILE A 351 22.33 3.87 -13.72
CA ILE A 351 21.20 4.18 -12.84
C ILE A 351 21.76 4.73 -11.53
N PRO A 352 21.43 5.96 -11.14
CA PRO A 352 21.98 6.56 -9.91
C PRO A 352 21.46 5.87 -8.65
N PRO A 353 22.28 5.74 -7.57
CA PRO A 353 21.89 5.12 -6.30
C PRO A 353 20.58 5.66 -5.72
N MET A 354 20.35 6.96 -5.78
CA MET A 354 19.11 7.60 -5.31
C MET A 354 17.84 7.06 -6.00
N ALA A 355 17.95 6.44 -7.17
CA ALA A 355 16.81 5.87 -7.87
C ALA A 355 16.50 4.43 -7.43
N PHE A 356 17.50 3.61 -7.08
CA PHE A 356 17.28 2.20 -6.77
C PHE A 356 17.43 1.83 -5.29
N VAL A 357 18.33 2.47 -4.54
CA VAL A 357 18.55 2.15 -3.12
C VAL A 357 17.25 2.26 -2.31
N PRO A 358 16.49 3.38 -2.36
CA PRO A 358 15.23 3.47 -1.61
C PRO A 358 14.17 2.44 -2.03
N VAL A 359 14.19 2.00 -3.29
CA VAL A 359 13.28 0.97 -3.80
C VAL A 359 13.63 -0.39 -3.20
N LEU A 360 14.92 -0.74 -3.20
CA LEU A 360 15.40 -2.01 -2.65
C LEU A 360 15.25 -2.07 -1.14
N GLU A 361 15.45 -0.96 -0.44
CA GLU A 361 15.17 -0.83 1.00
C GLU A 361 13.70 -1.07 1.32
N ASN A 362 12.78 -0.47 0.54
CA ASN A 362 11.34 -0.61 0.77
C ASN A 362 10.81 -2.00 0.41
N SER A 363 11.45 -2.70 -0.52
CA SER A 363 11.11 -4.07 -0.90
C SER A 363 11.84 -5.15 -0.08
N GLY A 364 12.72 -4.76 0.86
CA GLY A 364 13.54 -5.68 1.67
C GLY A 364 14.58 -6.46 0.86
N LYS A 365 14.97 -5.95 -0.31
CA LYS A 365 15.96 -6.58 -1.19
C LYS A 365 17.36 -6.01 -1.03
N ILE A 366 17.50 -4.91 -0.28
CA ILE A 366 18.78 -4.20 -0.13
C ILE A 366 19.88 -5.08 0.49
N ASN A 367 19.53 -5.95 1.46
CA ASN A 367 20.46 -6.89 2.08
C ASN A 367 21.22 -7.76 1.06
N LYS A 368 20.50 -8.22 0.02
CA LYS A 368 21.14 -9.00 -1.04
C LYS A 368 22.18 -8.20 -1.81
N LEU A 369 21.88 -6.91 -2.03
CA LEU A 369 22.82 -6.00 -2.69
C LEU A 369 24.03 -5.74 -1.82
N ASP A 370 23.84 -5.39 -0.54
CA ASP A 370 24.92 -5.05 0.38
C ASP A 370 25.88 -6.22 0.57
N LEU A 371 25.35 -7.44 0.76
CA LEU A 371 26.17 -8.66 0.82
C LEU A 371 26.86 -8.99 -0.50
N HIS A 372 26.24 -8.68 -1.65
CA HIS A 372 26.88 -8.86 -2.95
C HIS A 372 28.04 -7.88 -3.14
N MET A 373 27.85 -6.61 -2.75
CA MET A 373 28.90 -5.60 -2.80
C MET A 373 30.05 -5.97 -1.88
N LEU A 374 29.77 -6.42 -0.65
CA LEU A 374 30.81 -6.90 0.28
C LEU A 374 31.62 -8.05 -0.34
N LYS A 375 30.97 -9.02 -1.00
CA LYS A 375 31.68 -10.11 -1.71
C LYS A 375 32.60 -9.58 -2.80
N GLN A 376 32.16 -8.61 -3.62
CA GLN A 376 32.99 -7.99 -4.65
C GLN A 376 34.19 -7.26 -4.01
N VAL A 377 33.98 -6.46 -2.96
CA VAL A 377 35.05 -5.75 -2.24
C VAL A 377 36.05 -6.73 -1.67
N CYS A 378 35.60 -7.80 -1.02
CA CYS A 378 36.50 -8.83 -0.49
C CYS A 378 37.32 -9.50 -1.60
N SER A 379 36.70 -9.82 -2.73
CA SER A 379 37.42 -10.37 -3.89
C SER A 379 38.45 -9.40 -4.46
N ASP A 380 38.12 -8.11 -4.51
CA ASP A 380 39.03 -7.08 -5.02
C ASP A 380 40.24 -6.89 -4.09
N ILE A 381 40.03 -6.82 -2.79
CA ILE A 381 41.13 -6.72 -1.79
C ILE A 381 42.02 -7.97 -1.86
N HIS A 382 41.43 -9.16 -1.97
CA HIS A 382 42.18 -10.40 -2.14
C HIS A 382 43.08 -10.35 -3.39
N ASN A 383 42.54 -9.85 -4.50
CA ASN A 383 43.31 -9.67 -5.72
C ASN A 383 44.47 -8.67 -5.53
N TRP A 384 44.24 -7.52 -4.86
CA TRP A 384 45.27 -6.52 -4.57
C TRP A 384 46.43 -7.13 -3.78
N ILE A 385 46.13 -7.92 -2.73
CA ILE A 385 47.14 -8.64 -1.96
C ILE A 385 47.91 -9.61 -2.85
N THR A 386 47.21 -10.37 -3.66
CA THR A 386 47.81 -11.43 -4.52
C THR A 386 48.76 -10.86 -5.56
N ILE A 387 48.46 -9.70 -6.15
CA ILE A 387 49.31 -9.02 -7.16
C ILE A 387 50.40 -8.15 -6.50
N GLY A 388 50.50 -8.15 -5.16
CA GLY A 388 51.54 -7.44 -4.40
C GLY A 388 51.26 -5.95 -4.18
N ASN A 389 50.04 -5.47 -4.41
CA ASN A 389 49.67 -4.12 -4.03
C ASN A 389 49.49 -4.05 -2.50
N LYS A 390 49.84 -2.90 -1.90
CA LYS A 390 49.55 -2.63 -0.50
C LYS A 390 48.03 -2.37 -0.37
N PRO A 391 47.26 -3.28 0.26
CA PRO A 391 45.82 -3.04 0.43
C PRO A 391 45.60 -1.92 1.46
N VAL A 392 44.45 -1.25 1.34
CA VAL A 392 43.96 -0.27 2.32
C VAL A 392 42.61 -0.74 2.82
N PRO A 393 42.17 -0.34 4.03
CA PRO A 393 40.83 -0.60 4.51
C PRO A 393 39.76 -0.04 3.59
N VAL A 394 38.71 -0.81 3.37
CA VAL A 394 37.58 -0.41 2.52
C VAL A 394 36.28 -0.42 3.32
N SER A 395 35.60 0.71 3.37
CA SER A 395 34.28 0.83 3.96
C SER A 395 33.23 0.32 2.99
N VAL A 396 32.27 -0.46 3.50
CA VAL A 396 31.12 -0.99 2.76
C VAL A 396 29.84 -0.58 3.47
N ASN A 397 28.96 0.07 2.74
CA ASN A 397 27.67 0.55 3.23
C ASN A 397 26.68 -0.60 3.45
N PHE A 398 25.98 -0.58 4.58
CA PHE A 398 24.87 -1.46 4.91
C PHE A 398 23.63 -0.67 5.29
N SER A 399 22.50 -1.02 4.70
CA SER A 399 21.23 -0.39 5.03
C SER A 399 20.77 -0.76 6.44
N ARG A 400 20.41 0.27 7.22
CA ARG A 400 19.87 0.08 8.58
C ARG A 400 18.60 -0.75 8.64
N LYS A 401 17.83 -0.86 7.55
CA LYS A 401 16.60 -1.67 7.51
C LYS A 401 16.83 -3.16 7.73
N ASP A 402 18.07 -3.60 7.51
CA ASP A 402 18.43 -5.01 7.64
C ASP A 402 19.08 -5.35 8.99
N LEU A 403 19.32 -4.35 9.84
CA LEU A 403 19.97 -4.53 11.15
C LEU A 403 19.12 -5.35 12.14
N ASN A 404 17.84 -5.51 11.86
CA ASN A 404 16.94 -6.39 12.61
C ASN A 404 17.12 -7.90 12.29
N ASP A 405 17.92 -8.26 11.25
CA ASP A 405 18.34 -9.66 11.04
C ASP A 405 19.49 -10.01 12.00
N PRO A 406 19.26 -10.79 13.07
CA PRO A 406 20.29 -11.09 14.06
C PRO A 406 21.45 -11.94 13.51
N ARG A 407 21.32 -12.50 12.30
CA ARG A 407 22.32 -13.29 11.59
C ARG A 407 23.13 -12.47 10.58
N LEU A 408 22.81 -11.19 10.38
CA LEU A 408 23.55 -10.36 9.43
C LEU A 408 25.05 -10.24 9.77
N PRO A 409 25.48 -10.02 11.03
CA PRO A 409 26.88 -10.04 11.39
C PRO A 409 27.60 -11.36 11.06
N ASP A 410 26.90 -12.50 11.27
CA ASP A 410 27.46 -13.82 10.96
C ASP A 410 27.68 -13.97 9.45
N LYS A 411 26.72 -13.54 8.61
CA LYS A 411 26.85 -13.55 7.14
C LYS A 411 27.99 -12.65 6.65
N ILE A 412 28.17 -11.47 7.27
CA ILE A 412 29.28 -10.57 6.96
C ILE A 412 30.61 -11.27 7.26
N MET A 413 30.72 -11.90 8.42
CA MET A 413 31.91 -12.61 8.83
C MET A 413 32.22 -13.78 7.90
N GLU A 414 31.22 -14.60 7.52
CA GLU A 414 31.37 -15.69 6.56
C GLU A 414 31.93 -15.22 5.20
N VAL A 415 31.50 -14.05 4.72
CA VAL A 415 32.01 -13.46 3.48
C VAL A 415 33.47 -13.09 3.59
N ILE A 416 33.88 -12.45 4.71
CA ILE A 416 35.27 -12.02 4.94
C ILE A 416 36.19 -13.25 5.07
N GLU A 417 35.79 -14.25 5.88
CA GLU A 417 36.54 -15.48 6.11
C GLU A 417 36.71 -16.32 4.84
N SER A 418 35.63 -16.42 4.02
CA SER A 418 35.69 -17.18 2.76
C SER A 418 36.68 -16.61 1.74
N ASN A 419 37.08 -15.35 1.87
CA ASN A 419 38.11 -14.70 1.05
C ASN A 419 39.49 -14.66 1.73
N ASN A 420 39.65 -15.26 2.91
CA ASN A 420 40.90 -15.27 3.69
C ASN A 420 41.51 -13.86 3.91
N LEU A 421 40.67 -12.88 4.22
CA LEU A 421 41.08 -11.49 4.41
C LEU A 421 41.39 -11.17 5.86
N PRO A 422 42.40 -10.30 6.15
CA PRO A 422 42.48 -9.61 7.40
C PRO A 422 41.24 -8.77 7.66
N LYS A 423 40.65 -8.88 8.85
CA LYS A 423 39.39 -8.23 9.21
C LYS A 423 39.51 -6.70 9.21
N GLU A 424 40.67 -6.21 9.51
CA GLU A 424 41.05 -4.80 9.57
C GLU A 424 40.98 -4.10 8.20
N LEU A 425 40.86 -4.88 7.11
CA LEU A 425 40.71 -4.34 5.76
C LEU A 425 39.24 -4.07 5.37
N ILE A 426 38.28 -4.42 6.23
CA ILE A 426 36.85 -4.19 6.00
C ILE A 426 36.30 -3.32 7.14
N ILE A 427 35.64 -2.23 6.77
CA ILE A 427 34.90 -1.35 7.68
C ILE A 427 33.42 -1.43 7.27
N ILE A 428 32.55 -1.71 8.22
CA ILE A 428 31.10 -1.71 7.95
C ILE A 428 30.54 -0.35 8.30
N GLU A 429 29.89 0.27 7.32
CA GLU A 429 29.37 1.63 7.39
C GLU A 429 27.84 1.63 7.44
N VAL A 430 27.28 2.35 8.41
CA VAL A 430 25.82 2.47 8.61
C VAL A 430 25.46 3.92 8.90
N THR A 431 24.26 4.36 8.48
CA THR A 431 23.82 5.75 8.69
C THR A 431 23.36 6.02 10.12
N GLU A 432 23.57 7.27 10.60
CA GLU A 432 23.23 7.72 11.97
C GLU A 432 21.74 7.58 12.30
N THR A 433 20.84 7.85 11.37
CA THR A 433 19.42 8.06 11.63
C THR A 433 18.72 6.77 12.04
N ALA A 434 18.61 6.50 13.33
CA ALA A 434 17.79 5.42 13.89
C ALA A 434 16.61 5.99 14.68
N SER A 435 15.41 5.38 14.54
CA SER A 435 14.34 5.62 15.49
C SER A 435 14.71 5.03 16.86
N GLU A 436 14.05 5.47 17.93
CA GLU A 436 14.23 4.88 19.27
C GLU A 436 14.04 3.35 19.27
N GLU A 437 13.12 2.84 18.42
CA GLU A 437 12.84 1.41 18.29
C GLU A 437 13.97 0.64 17.57
N GLU A 438 14.74 1.29 16.70
CA GLU A 438 15.86 0.69 15.93
C GLU A 438 17.18 0.70 16.71
N LYS A 439 17.25 1.47 17.78
CA LYS A 439 18.47 1.69 18.55
C LYS A 439 19.03 0.39 19.15
N ASP A 440 18.20 -0.44 19.74
CA ASP A 440 18.62 -1.71 20.33
C ASP A 440 19.18 -2.68 19.28
N PHE A 441 18.59 -2.69 18.09
CA PHE A 441 19.09 -3.49 16.96
C PHE A 441 20.46 -2.99 16.51
N MET A 442 20.65 -1.66 16.43
CA MET A 442 21.94 -1.06 16.07
C MET A 442 23.04 -1.40 17.07
N VAL A 443 22.78 -1.23 18.37
CA VAL A 443 23.74 -1.56 19.43
C VAL A 443 24.14 -3.04 19.38
N ASN A 444 23.18 -3.94 19.21
CA ASN A 444 23.42 -5.37 19.10
C ASN A 444 24.24 -5.73 17.86
N PHE A 445 23.92 -5.13 16.71
CA PHE A 445 24.62 -5.34 15.44
C PHE A 445 26.09 -4.90 15.53
N LEU A 446 26.32 -3.65 15.94
CA LEU A 446 27.66 -3.09 16.10
C LEU A 446 28.47 -3.84 17.16
N GLY A 447 27.84 -4.23 18.28
CA GLY A 447 28.46 -5.02 19.33
C GLY A 447 28.94 -6.39 18.84
N LYS A 448 28.18 -7.08 18.01
CA LYS A 448 28.59 -8.36 17.40
C LYS A 448 29.77 -8.18 16.44
N LEU A 449 29.73 -7.15 15.57
CA LEU A 449 30.83 -6.86 14.64
C LEU A 449 32.12 -6.57 15.40
N LYS A 450 32.07 -5.76 16.47
CA LYS A 450 33.20 -5.51 17.34
C LYS A 450 33.77 -6.78 17.98
N ASN A 451 32.89 -7.70 18.42
CA ASN A 451 33.34 -9.00 18.97
C ASN A 451 34.04 -9.87 17.91
N TYR A 452 33.67 -9.71 16.62
CA TYR A 452 34.38 -10.36 15.51
C TYR A 452 35.68 -9.65 15.12
N GLY A 453 35.95 -8.47 15.65
CA GLY A 453 37.11 -7.63 15.32
C GLY A 453 36.96 -6.91 13.99
N ILE A 454 35.71 -6.66 13.55
CA ILE A 454 35.41 -5.88 12.36
C ILE A 454 35.15 -4.44 12.78
N GLU A 455 35.82 -3.49 12.13
CA GLU A 455 35.67 -2.07 12.39
C GLU A 455 34.34 -1.55 11.82
N THR A 456 33.79 -0.54 12.49
CA THR A 456 32.50 0.05 12.13
C THR A 456 32.59 1.57 12.06
N SER A 457 31.88 2.16 11.09
CA SER A 457 31.79 3.60 10.87
C SER A 457 30.34 4.06 10.86
N ILE A 458 30.09 5.24 11.42
CA ILE A 458 28.78 5.91 11.31
C ILE A 458 28.86 6.99 10.23
N ASP A 459 27.98 6.87 9.25
CA ASP A 459 27.84 7.81 8.15
C ASP A 459 26.82 8.92 8.44
N ASP A 460 26.93 10.03 7.69
CA ASP A 460 26.06 11.22 7.80
C ASP A 460 25.98 11.80 9.23
N PHE A 461 27.07 11.70 10.03
CA PHE A 461 27.07 12.15 11.42
C PHE A 461 26.75 13.64 11.53
N GLY A 462 25.76 13.96 12.37
CA GLY A 462 25.31 15.32 12.66
C GLY A 462 24.09 15.76 11.88
N THR A 463 23.59 14.97 10.93
CA THR A 463 22.34 15.26 10.19
C THR A 463 21.09 14.82 10.96
N GLY A 464 21.23 14.00 12.00
CA GLY A 464 20.16 13.44 12.83
C GLY A 464 19.95 14.16 14.16
N TYR A 465 18.84 13.80 14.85
CA TYR A 465 18.49 14.37 16.17
C TYR A 465 19.27 13.79 17.35
N SER A 466 20.14 12.78 17.16
CA SER A 466 20.68 11.95 18.24
C SER A 466 22.21 11.89 18.31
N SER A 467 22.92 12.73 17.56
CA SER A 467 24.38 12.64 17.32
C SER A 467 25.26 12.40 18.58
N LEU A 468 24.97 13.07 19.69
CA LEU A 468 25.74 12.88 20.92
C LEU A 468 25.45 11.54 21.63
N SER A 469 24.25 11.01 21.51
CA SER A 469 23.93 9.69 22.10
C SER A 469 24.60 8.56 21.34
N VAL A 470 24.82 8.71 20.03
CA VAL A 470 25.57 7.76 19.19
C VAL A 470 27.00 7.59 19.70
N LEU A 471 27.73 8.68 19.93
CA LEU A 471 29.10 8.64 20.45
C LEU A 471 29.21 7.97 21.83
N ARG A 472 28.15 8.07 22.65
CA ARG A 472 28.12 7.48 24.00
C ARG A 472 27.77 6.00 23.99
N GLU A 473 26.84 5.58 23.11
CA GLU A 473 26.16 4.30 23.26
C GLU A 473 26.59 3.26 22.22
N TYR A 474 27.07 3.71 21.04
CA TYR A 474 27.44 2.81 19.96
C TYR A 474 28.92 2.42 20.06
N PRO A 475 29.25 1.13 19.99
CA PRO A 475 30.63 0.64 20.03
C PRO A 475 31.32 0.76 18.66
N ILE A 476 31.51 1.99 18.18
CA ILE A 476 32.05 2.35 16.86
C ILE A 476 33.54 2.69 16.90
N ASN A 477 34.16 2.64 15.70
CA ASN A 477 35.58 2.96 15.52
C ASN A 477 35.76 4.31 14.80
N GLU A 478 34.85 4.69 13.94
CA GLU A 478 34.96 5.86 13.07
C GLU A 478 33.62 6.60 12.94
N ILE A 479 33.67 7.91 12.79
CA ILE A 479 32.54 8.74 12.33
C ILE A 479 32.91 9.51 11.08
N LYS A 480 31.93 9.70 10.17
CA LYS A 480 32.06 10.51 8.96
C LYS A 480 31.24 11.77 9.11
N ILE A 481 31.90 12.92 9.16
CA ILE A 481 31.25 14.23 9.22
C ILE A 481 30.70 14.54 7.82
N ASP A 482 29.37 14.74 7.71
CA ASP A 482 28.71 15.03 6.45
C ASP A 482 29.12 16.37 5.86
N ARG A 483 29.16 16.45 4.54
CA ARG A 483 29.51 17.65 3.77
C ARG A 483 28.70 18.89 4.11
N SER A 484 27.49 18.76 4.68
CA SER A 484 26.65 19.91 5.06
C SER A 484 27.30 20.81 6.09
N PHE A 485 28.24 20.27 6.89
CA PHE A 485 29.01 21.02 7.88
C PHE A 485 30.16 21.85 7.28
N ILE A 486 30.64 21.50 6.07
CA ILE A 486 31.76 22.19 5.42
C ILE A 486 31.34 23.03 4.21
N ASN A 487 30.17 23.67 4.28
CA ASN A 487 29.63 24.51 3.22
C ASN A 487 30.62 25.62 2.79
N LYS A 488 30.46 26.12 1.53
CA LYS A 488 31.34 27.11 0.86
C LYS A 488 31.60 28.43 1.60
N LYS A 489 30.90 28.71 2.71
CA LYS A 489 31.15 29.80 3.63
C LYS A 489 30.98 29.29 5.05
N LEU A 490 32.04 28.70 5.57
CA LEU A 490 32.15 28.39 7.00
C LEU A 490 31.94 29.70 7.78
N ASN A 491 31.01 29.66 8.72
CA ASN A 491 30.87 30.73 9.71
C ASN A 491 31.50 30.27 11.03
N ASP A 492 31.78 31.23 11.92
CA ASP A 492 32.43 30.96 13.22
C ASP A 492 31.72 29.90 14.05
N SER A 493 30.39 29.74 13.88
CA SER A 493 29.61 28.71 14.57
C SER A 493 29.85 27.31 14.02
N ASP A 494 29.96 27.18 12.69
CA ASP A 494 30.25 25.91 12.03
C ASP A 494 31.63 25.40 12.44
N GLU A 495 32.63 26.30 12.51
CA GLU A 495 33.98 25.99 12.96
C GLU A 495 34.00 25.45 14.41
N VAL A 496 33.27 26.12 15.31
CA VAL A 496 33.19 25.70 16.73
C VAL A 496 32.51 24.32 16.84
N ILE A 497 31.46 24.06 16.05
CA ILE A 497 30.76 22.77 16.08
C ILE A 497 31.65 21.66 15.58
N ILE A 498 32.32 21.84 14.42
CA ILE A 498 33.23 20.82 13.85
C ILE A 498 34.37 20.53 14.81
N GLN A 499 35.02 21.58 15.34
CA GLN A 499 36.10 21.42 16.33
C GLN A 499 35.64 20.63 17.56
N SER A 500 34.43 20.97 18.07
CA SER A 500 33.88 20.29 19.25
C SER A 500 33.62 18.81 19.01
N VAL A 501 33.10 18.46 17.83
CA VAL A 501 32.86 17.07 17.42
C VAL A 501 34.16 16.29 17.31
N ILE A 502 35.16 16.87 16.65
CA ILE A 502 36.48 16.25 16.50
C ILE A 502 37.14 16.02 17.86
N ASP A 503 37.11 17.02 18.75
CA ASP A 503 37.70 16.93 20.10
C ASP A 503 36.99 15.86 20.96
N MET A 504 35.65 15.74 20.84
CA MET A 504 34.91 14.70 21.54
C MET A 504 35.25 13.31 21.01
N ALA A 505 35.25 13.11 19.70
CA ALA A 505 35.59 11.84 19.09
C ALA A 505 37.00 11.37 19.47
N LYS A 506 37.99 12.26 19.38
CA LYS A 506 39.37 11.97 19.81
C LYS A 506 39.49 11.55 21.27
N LYS A 507 38.74 12.19 22.19
CA LYS A 507 38.73 11.82 23.61
C LYS A 507 38.06 10.46 23.87
N LEU A 508 37.27 9.99 22.96
CA LEU A 508 36.57 8.70 23.01
C LEU A 508 37.30 7.61 22.21
N ASP A 509 38.47 7.91 21.64
CA ASP A 509 39.25 7.02 20.78
C ASP A 509 38.48 6.57 19.53
N ILE A 510 37.74 7.53 18.94
CA ILE A 510 36.98 7.36 17.72
C ILE A 510 37.65 8.20 16.62
N ASP A 511 37.93 7.57 15.49
CA ASP A 511 38.47 8.23 14.31
C ASP A 511 37.42 9.13 13.64
N VAL A 512 37.89 10.22 13.01
CA VAL A 512 37.04 11.17 12.32
C VAL A 512 37.48 11.31 10.88
N ILE A 513 36.53 11.11 9.94
CA ILE A 513 36.68 11.43 8.52
C ILE A 513 35.74 12.56 8.18
N THR A 514 36.17 13.53 7.39
CA THR A 514 35.27 14.54 6.81
C THR A 514 35.07 14.29 5.34
N GLU A 515 33.79 14.25 4.96
CA GLU A 515 33.35 14.02 3.58
C GLU A 515 33.10 15.31 2.79
N GLY A 516 33.06 15.15 1.45
CA GLY A 516 32.66 16.25 0.56
C GLY A 516 33.67 17.38 0.49
N VAL A 517 34.93 17.13 0.78
CA VAL A 517 36.00 18.13 0.64
C VAL A 517 36.25 18.41 -0.83
N GLU A 518 35.99 19.63 -1.29
CA GLU A 518 36.05 20.02 -2.69
C GLU A 518 37.22 20.96 -3.02
N ASP A 519 37.74 21.69 -2.03
CA ASP A 519 38.79 22.67 -2.25
C ASP A 519 39.85 22.71 -1.12
N ILE A 520 40.93 23.42 -1.40
CA ILE A 520 42.09 23.55 -0.50
C ILE A 520 41.74 24.33 0.77
N VAL A 521 40.84 25.31 0.72
CA VAL A 521 40.47 26.10 1.88
C VAL A 521 39.79 25.23 2.93
N GLN A 522 38.88 24.34 2.47
CA GLN A 522 38.24 23.34 3.32
C GLN A 522 39.27 22.37 3.92
N LYS A 523 40.20 21.88 3.09
CA LYS A 523 41.27 20.98 3.56
C LYS A 523 42.13 21.65 4.68
N ASP A 524 42.59 22.89 4.45
CA ASP A 524 43.44 23.61 5.40
C ASP A 524 42.69 23.94 6.70
N PHE A 525 41.40 24.29 6.60
CA PHE A 525 40.56 24.47 7.78
C PHE A 525 40.46 23.16 8.58
N LEU A 526 40.11 22.04 7.93
CA LEU A 526 39.96 20.74 8.60
C LEU A 526 41.28 20.25 9.24
N HIS A 527 42.40 20.49 8.58
CA HIS A 527 43.69 20.22 9.13
C HIS A 527 43.95 21.06 10.40
N ASN A 528 43.64 22.37 10.39
CA ASN A 528 43.83 23.26 11.54
C ASN A 528 42.98 22.85 12.75
N VAL A 529 41.80 22.30 12.55
CA VAL A 529 40.94 21.76 13.61
C VAL A 529 41.28 20.29 13.94
N GLY A 530 42.34 19.75 13.32
CA GLY A 530 42.90 18.45 13.63
C GLY A 530 42.14 17.26 13.00
N CYS A 531 41.42 17.45 11.91
CA CYS A 531 40.88 16.37 11.10
C CYS A 531 41.81 16.11 9.91
N ASP A 532 42.59 15.03 9.99
CA ASP A 532 43.57 14.70 8.96
C ASP A 532 43.12 13.59 8.01
N ARG A 533 41.91 13.02 8.18
CA ARG A 533 41.33 12.00 7.30
C ARG A 533 40.23 12.65 6.49
N LEU A 534 40.44 12.76 5.19
CA LEU A 534 39.54 13.50 4.28
C LEU A 534 39.10 12.63 3.12
N GLN A 535 37.85 12.84 2.68
CA GLN A 535 37.27 12.24 1.49
C GLN A 535 36.54 13.32 0.67
N GLY A 536 36.78 13.39 -0.64
CA GLY A 536 36.06 14.38 -1.45
C GLY A 536 36.64 14.56 -2.86
N PHE A 537 35.99 15.43 -3.61
CA PHE A 537 36.34 15.69 -5.02
C PHE A 537 37.66 16.49 -5.17
N LEU A 538 38.18 17.03 -4.09
CA LEU A 538 39.52 17.60 -4.07
C LEU A 538 40.57 16.57 -4.50
N TYR A 539 40.40 15.31 -4.11
CA TYR A 539 41.30 14.22 -4.45
C TYR A 539 40.82 13.47 -5.71
N ASP A 540 39.72 12.75 -5.59
CA ASP A 540 39.06 12.07 -6.71
C ASP A 540 37.54 11.91 -6.46
N LYS A 541 36.80 11.86 -7.57
CA LYS A 541 35.43 11.31 -7.56
C LYS A 541 35.51 9.79 -7.39
N PRO A 542 34.39 9.11 -7.04
CA PRO A 542 34.38 7.66 -7.04
C PRO A 542 34.92 7.08 -8.34
N LEU A 543 35.93 6.25 -8.25
CA LEU A 543 36.67 5.67 -9.38
C LEU A 543 36.23 4.24 -9.64
N PRO A 544 36.11 3.80 -10.90
CA PRO A 544 36.02 2.38 -11.22
C PRO A 544 37.29 1.65 -10.74
N LYS A 545 37.16 0.35 -10.49
CA LYS A 545 38.21 -0.49 -9.89
C LYS A 545 39.59 -0.30 -10.53
N ASP A 546 39.67 -0.36 -11.87
CA ASP A 546 40.92 -0.28 -12.63
C ASP A 546 41.65 1.07 -12.47
N LEU A 547 40.90 2.15 -12.30
CA LEU A 547 41.47 3.47 -12.03
C LEU A 547 41.88 3.61 -10.55
N PHE A 548 41.11 3.06 -9.63
CA PHE A 548 41.48 3.05 -8.22
C PHE A 548 42.75 2.22 -7.96
N GLU A 549 42.92 1.08 -8.61
CA GLU A 549 44.13 0.26 -8.56
C GLU A 549 45.38 1.05 -9.01
N LYS A 550 45.27 1.88 -10.04
CA LYS A 550 46.36 2.77 -10.49
C LYS A 550 46.66 3.85 -9.41
N ARG A 551 45.66 4.30 -8.65
CA ARG A 551 45.89 5.23 -7.53
C ARG A 551 46.59 4.53 -6.37
N LEU A 552 46.19 3.31 -6.02
CA LEU A 552 46.86 2.51 -4.97
C LEU A 552 48.34 2.25 -5.29
N LEU A 553 48.68 2.01 -6.56
CA LEU A 553 50.08 1.84 -6.97
C LEU A 553 50.92 3.11 -6.78
N LYS A 554 50.31 4.30 -6.97
CA LYS A 554 50.98 5.58 -6.66
C LYS A 554 51.07 5.82 -5.15
N GLY A 555 50.11 5.32 -4.38
CA GLY A 555 50.03 5.35 -2.93
C GLY A 555 49.72 6.70 -2.32
N LYS A 556 49.88 7.81 -3.05
CA LYS A 556 49.63 9.17 -2.53
C LYS A 556 49.20 10.15 -3.59
N TYR A 557 48.57 11.22 -3.15
CA TYR A 557 48.26 12.44 -3.91
C TYR A 557 49.39 13.46 -3.70
N GLU A 558 49.71 14.20 -4.77
CA GLU A 558 50.56 15.41 -4.61
C GLU A 558 49.66 16.49 -3.99
N ILE A 559 50.17 17.06 -2.90
CA ILE A 559 49.46 18.14 -2.18
C ILE A 559 50.27 19.39 -2.48
N ASP A 560 49.86 20.12 -3.50
CA ASP A 560 50.40 21.43 -3.80
C ASP A 560 49.73 22.53 -2.95
#